data_ff0f4bca1805683a886b319093e80efe
#
_entry.id   ff0f4bca1805683a886b319093e80efe
#
_cell.length_a   1.000
_cell.length_b   1.000
_cell.length_c   1.000
_cell.angle_alpha   90.00
_cell.angle_beta   90.00
_cell.angle_gamma   90.00
#
_symmetry.space_group_name_H-M   'P 1'
#
loop_
_entity.id
_entity.type
_entity.pdbx_description
1 polymer ?
#
loop_
_entity_poly.entity_id
_entity_poly.type
_entity_poly.pdbx_seq_one_letter_code
_entity_poly.pdbx_strand_id
1 'polypeptide(L)'
;MKKRWSIFLSMLLLASMVLAACAGGGDDNADGGDGGSDVPQELKVNINTEPPSLNPGLAEDSTSGTVLRNVLEGLTRIGQDDKPAAAMAEDWEISEDQKTYTFNIREDAQWSNGDPVTAEDFEYAWKWALDPANQSTYAYQLYYVEGAEAANTGEGSLDDVGVKAIDEKTLEVTLANPTPYFLELTAFYTYLPVNSKIAKENPDWATDAGENYTTNGPFHLAEWSHSDQITLEKSDTYWDKDTVKLDKIEMYMINDPNTELSMFDNGELDWAGSPTGALPTDAMQALKDDGRLETQAIAGVYNYKFNTTVEPLDNANIRKALTHAINRESIINNITQGEQLPAMAIVPPTMFQENEEGYFPDNDVETAKEFLNKGLEELGLSDASELPEIKLSYNTSEAHQKIAQAVQDMWSENLGINVTLDNAEWNVFLDSVNSGDFQIARMGWLGDFNDAMNFLEMYKDADGGNNNTGWEDPEFQKLLEQSQTETDAEKRQQMLKDAEAIFMDAMPVAPIYFYTNNWVKDENLKDVFVSGLGDVQYKWAHFE
;
A
#
# COMPACT_ATOMS: atom_id res chain seq x y z
N MET A 1 25.75 -69.90 5.51
CA MET A 1 26.99 -70.07 6.31
C MET A 1 27.24 -68.75 7.04
N LYS A 2 27.00 -68.79 8.34
CA LYS A 2 27.99 -68.50 9.41
C LYS A 2 28.46 -67.03 9.38
N LYS A 3 28.38 -66.17 10.35
CA LYS A 3 28.21 -66.17 11.81
C LYS A 3 28.61 -64.75 12.19
N ARG A 4 27.82 -63.92 12.90
CA ARG A 4 27.75 -63.81 14.37
C ARG A 4 28.83 -62.92 15.01
N TRP A 5 28.27 -61.98 15.84
CA TRP A 5 28.77 -61.46 17.14
C TRP A 5 29.69 -60.22 17.07
N SER A 6 29.65 -59.27 17.92
CA SER A 6 29.03 -58.99 19.28
C SER A 6 29.07 -57.54 19.50
N ILE A 7 28.09 -56.80 20.05
CA ILE A 7 27.59 -56.66 21.44
C ILE A 7 28.65 -56.21 22.46
N PHE A 8 28.22 -55.23 23.22
CA PHE A 8 28.65 -54.80 24.57
C PHE A 8 29.65 -53.65 24.63
N LEU A 9 29.26 -52.67 25.27
CA LEU A 9 29.11 -52.15 26.66
C LEU A 9 29.98 -50.95 26.81
N SER A 10 29.63 -49.83 27.35
CA SER A 10 29.16 -49.45 28.69
C SER A 10 28.76 -47.99 28.66
N MET A 11 27.74 -47.58 29.06
CA MET A 11 27.05 -47.23 30.35
C MET A 11 27.97 -46.89 31.51
N LEU A 12 27.61 -45.79 32.15
CA LEU A 12 27.97 -45.22 33.47
C LEU A 12 29.23 -44.34 33.54
N LEU A 13 29.02 -43.05 33.79
CA LEU A 13 29.28 -42.52 35.11
C LEU A 13 28.45 -41.27 35.34
N LEU A 14 27.53 -41.46 36.26
CA LEU A 14 26.69 -40.48 36.95
C LEU A 14 27.51 -39.72 37.97
N ALA A 15 27.09 -38.48 38.18
CA ALA A 15 26.78 -37.84 39.43
C ALA A 15 27.92 -37.34 40.34
N SER A 16 27.55 -36.23 40.84
CA SER A 16 27.93 -35.51 42.08
C SER A 16 29.08 -34.53 41.92
N MET A 17 28.90 -33.26 42.24
CA MET A 17 28.70 -32.80 43.60
C MET A 17 28.05 -31.43 43.69
N VAL A 18 27.08 -31.41 44.56
CA VAL A 18 26.39 -30.25 45.13
C VAL A 18 27.19 -29.71 46.28
N LEU A 19 27.10 -28.40 46.54
CA LEU A 19 27.31 -27.67 47.76
C LEU A 19 28.75 -27.32 48.20
N ALA A 20 29.02 -26.03 48.14
CA ALA A 20 29.56 -25.34 49.30
C ALA A 20 28.97 -23.92 49.36
N ALA A 21 28.15 -23.71 50.35
CA ALA A 21 27.59 -22.41 50.73
C ALA A 21 28.52 -21.72 51.73
N CYS A 22 28.32 -20.40 51.76
CA CYS A 22 28.49 -19.49 52.87
C CYS A 22 29.75 -18.63 53.02
N ALA A 23 29.43 -17.38 52.95
CA ALA A 23 29.70 -16.30 53.91
C ALA A 23 30.84 -15.33 53.59
N GLY A 24 30.43 -14.07 53.48
CA GLY A 24 31.26 -12.91 53.82
C GLY A 24 30.96 -11.65 53.02
N GLY A 25 30.00 -10.88 53.46
CA GLY A 25 29.86 -9.47 53.78
C GLY A 25 30.44 -8.40 52.84
N GLY A 26 29.55 -7.49 52.41
CA GLY A 26 29.73 -6.04 52.40
C GLY A 26 30.37 -5.45 51.15
N ASP A 27 29.65 -4.79 50.31
CA ASP A 27 29.42 -3.35 50.26
C ASP A 27 28.71 -2.92 48.98
N ASP A 28 27.83 -2.02 49.14
CA ASP A 28 27.00 -1.34 48.16
C ASP A 28 27.83 -0.71 47.02
N ASN A 29 27.46 -1.02 45.79
CA ASN A 29 27.42 -0.09 44.69
C ASN A 29 26.29 -0.51 43.75
N ALA A 30 25.19 0.20 43.84
CA ALA A 30 24.15 0.20 42.85
C ALA A 30 24.68 0.92 41.59
N ASP A 31 25.18 0.12 40.68
CA ASP A 31 25.32 0.56 39.27
C ASP A 31 24.04 0.09 38.58
N GLY A 32 23.21 1.07 38.17
CA GLY A 32 22.01 0.84 37.43
C GLY A 32 22.39 0.34 36.04
N GLY A 33 22.56 -0.96 35.92
CA GLY A 33 22.58 -1.63 34.64
C GLY A 33 21.16 -1.58 34.06
N ASP A 34 21.00 -0.89 32.97
CA ASP A 34 19.87 -0.99 32.04
C ASP A 34 19.69 -2.49 31.74
N GLY A 35 18.62 -3.07 32.27
CA GLY A 35 18.27 -4.45 32.00
C GLY A 35 17.70 -4.56 30.60
N GLY A 36 18.59 -4.64 29.63
CA GLY A 36 18.19 -5.05 28.29
C GLY A 36 17.53 -6.43 28.40
N SER A 37 16.29 -6.55 27.93
CA SER A 37 15.60 -7.83 27.87
C SER A 37 16.43 -8.81 27.04
N ASP A 38 16.65 -10.02 27.56
CA ASP A 38 17.28 -11.15 26.81
C ASP A 38 16.36 -11.67 25.68
N VAL A 39 15.30 -10.93 25.30
CA VAL A 39 14.36 -11.33 24.25
C VAL A 39 14.97 -10.94 22.90
N PRO A 40 15.10 -11.88 21.95
CA PRO A 40 15.56 -11.57 20.60
C PRO A 40 14.71 -10.48 19.95
N GLN A 41 15.33 -9.47 19.38
CA GLN A 41 14.66 -8.37 18.68
C GLN A 41 14.59 -8.68 17.18
N GLU A 42 14.05 -9.84 16.83
CA GLU A 42 13.87 -10.32 15.47
C GLU A 42 12.38 -10.47 15.17
N LEU A 43 11.88 -9.78 14.14
CA LEU A 43 10.48 -9.78 13.71
C LEU A 43 10.33 -10.62 12.45
N LYS A 44 9.32 -11.48 12.42
CA LYS A 44 8.97 -12.32 11.27
C LYS A 44 7.55 -12.01 10.82
N VAL A 45 7.42 -11.53 9.59
CA VAL A 45 6.14 -11.14 8.99
C VAL A 45 6.00 -11.74 7.60
N ASN A 46 4.78 -11.81 7.11
CA ASN A 46 4.49 -12.13 5.71
C ASN A 46 4.26 -10.84 4.93
N ILE A 47 4.73 -10.75 3.68
CA ILE A 47 4.43 -9.67 2.72
C ILE A 47 3.66 -10.20 1.49
N ASN A 48 3.14 -11.41 1.59
CA ASN A 48 2.24 -12.04 0.64
C ASN A 48 2.86 -12.40 -0.71
N THR A 49 3.52 -11.46 -1.38
CA THR A 49 4.05 -11.63 -2.74
C THR A 49 5.36 -10.87 -2.93
N GLU A 50 6.03 -11.15 -4.03
CA GLU A 50 7.20 -10.40 -4.49
C GLU A 50 6.84 -8.92 -4.72
N PRO A 51 7.58 -7.94 -4.15
CA PRO A 51 7.43 -6.55 -4.54
C PRO A 51 7.83 -6.34 -6.00
N PRO A 52 6.96 -5.75 -6.84
CA PRO A 52 7.27 -5.49 -8.26
C PRO A 52 8.51 -4.64 -8.45
N SER A 53 8.74 -3.67 -7.59
CA SER A 53 9.91 -2.80 -7.64
C SER A 53 10.29 -2.25 -6.27
N LEU A 54 11.58 -2.23 -5.96
CA LEU A 54 12.13 -1.48 -4.83
C LEU A 54 12.84 -0.18 -5.27
N ASN A 55 12.60 0.28 -6.51
CA ASN A 55 12.91 1.64 -6.92
C ASN A 55 11.72 2.55 -6.59
N PRO A 56 11.86 3.56 -5.71
CA PRO A 56 10.76 4.46 -5.32
C PRO A 56 10.03 5.10 -6.51
N GLY A 57 10.75 5.40 -7.59
CA GLY A 57 10.18 5.98 -8.81
C GLY A 57 9.39 5.00 -9.68
N LEU A 58 9.42 3.70 -9.39
CA LEU A 58 8.68 2.65 -10.14
C LEU A 58 7.73 1.86 -9.25
N ALA A 59 7.79 2.03 -7.93
CA ALA A 59 6.89 1.37 -7.00
C ALA A 59 5.47 1.89 -7.19
N GLU A 60 4.49 0.97 -7.23
CA GLU A 60 3.08 1.31 -7.47
C GLU A 60 2.10 0.49 -6.61
N ASP A 61 2.63 -0.26 -5.64
CA ASP A 61 1.82 -1.13 -4.80
C ASP A 61 2.21 -1.11 -3.32
N SER A 62 1.32 -1.63 -2.47
CA SER A 62 1.51 -1.65 -1.02
C SER A 62 2.64 -2.58 -0.56
N THR A 63 2.91 -3.67 -1.29
CA THR A 63 4.01 -4.60 -0.94
C THR A 63 5.36 -3.91 -1.11
N SER A 64 5.60 -3.26 -2.27
CA SER A 64 6.77 -2.43 -2.51
C SER A 64 6.87 -1.29 -1.50
N GLY A 65 5.77 -0.56 -1.27
CA GLY A 65 5.69 0.53 -0.31
C GLY A 65 6.03 0.12 1.12
N THR A 66 5.60 -1.07 1.55
CA THR A 66 5.93 -1.61 2.88
C THR A 66 7.44 -1.80 3.06
N VAL A 67 8.13 -2.39 2.09
CA VAL A 67 9.59 -2.54 2.16
C VAL A 67 10.27 -1.18 2.12
N LEU A 68 9.90 -0.32 1.16
CA LEU A 68 10.51 0.99 0.94
C LEU A 68 10.45 1.89 2.19
N ARG A 69 9.30 1.97 2.88
CA ARG A 69 9.14 2.78 4.11
C ARG A 69 10.00 2.32 5.27
N ASN A 70 10.48 1.09 5.25
CA ASN A 70 11.37 0.54 6.28
C ASN A 70 12.85 0.66 5.93
N VAL A 71 13.21 0.75 4.64
CA VAL A 71 14.62 0.86 4.20
C VAL A 71 15.00 2.27 3.73
N LEU A 72 14.02 3.10 3.36
CA LEU A 72 14.24 4.49 2.97
C LEU A 72 13.44 5.44 3.88
N GLU A 73 13.84 6.70 3.89
CA GLU A 73 13.15 7.76 4.62
C GLU A 73 13.10 9.04 3.77
N GLY A 74 11.91 9.67 3.72
CA GLY A 74 11.64 10.88 2.97
C GLY A 74 12.08 12.15 3.70
N LEU A 75 11.71 13.31 3.16
CA LEU A 75 11.88 14.59 3.86
C LEU A 75 11.12 14.58 5.18
N THR A 76 9.90 14.02 5.16
CA THR A 76 9.09 13.74 6.35
C THR A 76 8.82 12.24 6.47
N ARG A 77 8.29 11.81 7.61
CA ARG A 77 7.75 10.48 7.89
C ARG A 77 6.42 10.63 8.61
N ILE A 78 5.46 9.74 8.37
CA ILE A 78 4.25 9.70 9.18
C ILE A 78 4.61 9.15 10.57
N GLY A 79 4.40 9.97 11.59
CA GLY A 79 4.66 9.64 12.99
C GLY A 79 3.55 8.78 13.61
N GLN A 80 3.76 8.32 14.84
CA GLN A 80 2.77 7.49 15.58
C GLN A 80 1.45 8.22 15.90
N ASP A 81 1.38 9.54 15.69
CA ASP A 81 0.16 10.34 15.81
C ASP A 81 -0.57 10.53 14.47
N ASP A 82 -0.19 9.75 13.45
CA ASP A 82 -0.74 9.77 12.10
C ASP A 82 -0.55 11.10 11.35
N LYS A 83 0.54 11.83 11.69
CA LYS A 83 0.87 13.13 11.09
C LYS A 83 2.30 13.16 10.55
N PRO A 84 2.56 14.03 9.55
CA PRO A 84 3.91 14.27 9.09
C PRO A 84 4.83 14.78 10.21
N ALA A 85 5.96 14.12 10.38
CA ALA A 85 7.01 14.47 11.33
C ALA A 85 8.33 14.68 10.60
N ALA A 86 9.24 15.46 11.19
CA ALA A 86 10.59 15.67 10.68
C ALA A 86 11.33 14.33 10.55
N ALA A 87 12.00 14.16 9.41
CA ALA A 87 12.70 12.93 9.07
C ALA A 87 14.08 13.27 8.45
N MET A 88 14.34 13.04 7.16
CA MET A 88 15.57 13.51 6.53
C MET A 88 15.69 15.04 6.54
N ALA A 89 14.57 15.76 6.45
CA ALA A 89 14.54 17.17 6.79
C ALA A 89 14.38 17.33 8.31
N GLU A 90 15.30 18.06 8.96
CA GLU A 90 15.17 18.36 10.39
C GLU A 90 14.13 19.47 10.64
N ASP A 91 13.96 20.38 9.70
CA ASP A 91 12.94 21.42 9.67
C ASP A 91 12.67 21.91 8.24
N TRP A 92 11.71 22.81 8.10
CA TRP A 92 11.36 23.46 6.83
C TRP A 92 10.71 24.82 7.05
N GLU A 93 10.86 25.69 6.06
CA GLU A 93 10.18 26.98 5.98
C GLU A 93 9.13 26.95 4.86
N ILE A 94 7.98 27.59 5.08
CA ILE A 94 6.89 27.70 4.11
C ILE A 94 6.66 29.17 3.80
N SER A 95 6.63 29.54 2.52
CA SER A 95 6.34 30.91 2.07
C SER A 95 4.93 31.35 2.45
N GLU A 96 4.71 32.69 2.51
CA GLU A 96 3.39 33.26 2.87
C GLU A 96 2.26 32.82 1.93
N ASP A 97 2.55 32.57 0.66
CA ASP A 97 1.60 32.06 -0.34
C ASP A 97 1.44 30.53 -0.31
N GLN A 98 2.12 29.84 0.60
CA GLN A 98 2.11 28.39 0.81
C GLN A 98 2.54 27.57 -0.42
N LYS A 99 3.32 28.16 -1.32
CA LYS A 99 3.78 27.49 -2.53
C LYS A 99 5.24 27.07 -2.48
N THR A 100 6.09 27.76 -1.74
CA THR A 100 7.50 27.43 -1.66
C THR A 100 7.82 26.84 -0.30
N TYR A 101 8.43 25.68 -0.32
CA TYR A 101 8.94 24.96 0.84
C TYR A 101 10.47 24.90 0.73
N THR A 102 11.16 25.29 1.79
CA THR A 102 12.62 25.19 1.90
C THR A 102 12.92 24.18 3.01
N PHE A 103 13.40 23.00 2.64
CA PHE A 103 13.74 21.93 3.57
C PHE A 103 15.22 21.96 3.92
N ASN A 104 15.54 21.85 5.22
CA ASN A 104 16.89 21.69 5.71
C ASN A 104 17.17 20.22 6.01
N ILE A 105 18.01 19.60 5.18
CA ILE A 105 18.39 18.18 5.33
C ILE A 105 19.41 18.06 6.47
N ARG A 106 19.22 17.06 7.34
CA ARG A 106 20.09 16.78 8.47
C ARG A 106 21.54 16.67 8.08
N GLU A 107 22.42 17.28 8.84
CA GLU A 107 23.87 17.20 8.63
C GLU A 107 24.42 15.77 8.84
N ASP A 108 23.80 15.00 9.73
CA ASP A 108 24.17 13.62 10.09
C ASP A 108 23.45 12.55 9.25
N ALA A 109 22.59 12.94 8.29
CA ALA A 109 21.94 12.00 7.38
C ALA A 109 22.94 11.33 6.44
N GLN A 110 22.98 10.00 6.46
CA GLN A 110 23.90 9.17 5.68
C GLN A 110 23.17 8.02 4.99
N TRP A 111 23.64 7.66 3.81
CA TRP A 111 23.33 6.39 3.17
C TRP A 111 24.05 5.23 3.86
N SER A 112 23.57 4.00 3.68
CA SER A 112 24.16 2.79 4.28
C SER A 112 25.62 2.54 3.85
N ASN A 113 26.06 3.10 2.73
CA ASN A 113 27.45 3.05 2.27
C ASN A 113 28.34 4.15 2.90
N GLY A 114 27.78 5.03 3.74
CA GLY A 114 28.47 6.14 4.40
C GLY A 114 28.55 7.44 3.58
N ASP A 115 28.02 7.49 2.37
CA ASP A 115 27.88 8.75 1.63
C ASP A 115 26.84 9.65 2.36
N PRO A 116 26.97 10.99 2.35
CA PRO A 116 25.96 11.88 2.91
C PRO A 116 24.66 11.81 2.08
N VAL A 117 23.50 11.92 2.73
CA VAL A 117 22.25 12.20 2.05
C VAL A 117 22.20 13.69 1.71
N THR A 118 21.90 14.02 0.47
CA THR A 118 21.97 15.38 -0.06
C THR A 118 20.66 15.82 -0.69
N ALA A 119 20.49 17.13 -0.85
CA ALA A 119 19.36 17.70 -1.60
C ALA A 119 19.33 17.23 -3.07
N GLU A 120 20.51 16.95 -3.67
CA GLU A 120 20.60 16.41 -5.03
C GLU A 120 19.98 15.01 -5.15
N ASP A 121 19.98 14.21 -4.09
CA ASP A 121 19.39 12.86 -4.10
C ASP A 121 17.87 12.92 -4.25
N PHE A 122 17.23 13.90 -3.62
CA PHE A 122 15.78 14.17 -3.78
C PHE A 122 15.48 14.79 -5.14
N GLU A 123 16.20 15.83 -5.56
CA GLU A 123 16.00 16.45 -6.87
C GLU A 123 16.15 15.42 -8.00
N TYR A 124 17.18 14.57 -7.91
CA TYR A 124 17.42 13.51 -8.88
C TYR A 124 16.26 12.49 -8.91
N ALA A 125 15.85 11.98 -7.75
CA ALA A 125 14.81 10.96 -7.65
C ALA A 125 13.49 11.44 -8.25
N TRP A 126 13.04 12.66 -7.90
CA TRP A 126 11.78 13.20 -8.39
C TRP A 126 11.81 13.50 -9.89
N LYS A 127 12.91 14.08 -10.39
CA LYS A 127 13.09 14.32 -11.84
C LYS A 127 13.22 13.03 -12.63
N TRP A 128 13.81 11.99 -12.03
CA TRP A 128 13.89 10.67 -12.64
C TRP A 128 12.48 10.05 -12.80
N ALA A 129 11.64 10.10 -11.77
CA ALA A 129 10.27 9.60 -11.84
C ALA A 129 9.41 10.39 -12.86
N LEU A 130 9.68 11.70 -13.01
CA LEU A 130 8.99 12.56 -13.98
C LEU A 130 9.48 12.41 -15.42
N ASP A 131 10.63 11.79 -15.65
CA ASP A 131 11.11 11.56 -17.03
C ASP A 131 10.22 10.51 -17.72
N PRO A 132 9.48 10.87 -18.80
CA PRO A 132 8.59 9.93 -19.50
C PRO A 132 9.31 8.70 -20.06
N ALA A 133 10.65 8.77 -20.23
CA ALA A 133 11.44 7.62 -20.64
C ALA A 133 11.47 6.48 -19.59
N ASN A 134 11.25 6.81 -18.32
CA ASN A 134 11.27 5.86 -17.20
C ASN A 134 9.90 5.21 -16.92
N GLN A 135 8.82 5.71 -17.54
CA GLN A 135 7.47 5.11 -17.49
C GLN A 135 6.94 4.89 -16.06
N SER A 136 7.20 5.84 -15.15
CA SER A 136 6.65 5.80 -13.78
C SER A 136 5.14 5.97 -13.81
N THR A 137 4.39 4.98 -13.32
CA THR A 137 2.93 5.03 -13.20
C THR A 137 2.46 6.04 -12.15
N TYR A 138 3.30 6.29 -11.13
CA TYR A 138 3.05 7.25 -10.06
C TYR A 138 3.64 8.65 -10.29
N ALA A 139 4.16 8.95 -11.49
CA ALA A 139 4.70 10.29 -11.80
C ALA A 139 3.70 11.42 -11.50
N TYR A 140 2.39 11.17 -11.67
CA TYR A 140 1.32 12.15 -11.40
C TYR A 140 1.28 12.61 -9.94
N GLN A 141 1.73 11.81 -8.97
CA GLN A 141 1.86 12.23 -7.57
C GLN A 141 2.82 13.42 -7.38
N LEU A 142 3.76 13.62 -8.32
CA LEU A 142 4.68 14.75 -8.32
C LEU A 142 4.11 16.00 -9.03
N TYR A 143 2.92 15.95 -9.64
CA TYR A 143 2.33 17.08 -10.39
C TYR A 143 1.94 18.26 -9.50
N TYR A 144 1.95 18.07 -8.19
CA TYR A 144 1.86 19.18 -7.24
C TYR A 144 3.06 20.14 -7.31
N VAL A 145 4.21 19.67 -7.80
CA VAL A 145 5.40 20.48 -8.02
C VAL A 145 5.27 21.27 -9.34
N GLU A 146 5.59 22.57 -9.30
CA GLU A 146 5.53 23.45 -10.49
C GLU A 146 6.30 22.86 -11.67
N GLY A 147 5.66 22.83 -12.85
CA GLY A 147 6.27 22.31 -14.09
C GLY A 147 6.38 20.80 -14.20
N ALA A 148 6.05 20.03 -13.16
CA ALA A 148 6.19 18.58 -13.14
C ALA A 148 5.29 17.87 -14.17
N GLU A 149 3.99 18.23 -14.22
CA GLU A 149 3.05 17.68 -15.21
C GLU A 149 3.52 17.95 -16.64
N ALA A 150 3.89 19.19 -16.96
CA ALA A 150 4.39 19.54 -18.29
C ALA A 150 5.65 18.78 -18.68
N ALA A 151 6.57 18.54 -17.71
CA ALA A 151 7.77 17.76 -17.95
C ALA A 151 7.44 16.30 -18.24
N ASN A 152 6.56 15.69 -17.46
CA ASN A 152 6.19 14.27 -17.61
C ASN A 152 5.37 14.01 -18.87
N THR A 153 4.49 14.94 -19.28
CA THR A 153 3.70 14.81 -20.53
C THR A 153 4.48 15.20 -21.79
N GLY A 154 5.72 15.68 -21.64
CA GLY A 154 6.59 16.07 -22.76
C GLY A 154 6.30 17.47 -23.31
N GLU A 155 5.50 18.28 -22.62
CA GLU A 155 5.19 19.67 -22.97
C GLU A 155 6.19 20.67 -22.35
N GLY A 156 6.98 20.23 -21.36
CA GLY A 156 7.98 21.00 -20.64
C GLY A 156 9.33 20.31 -20.55
N SER A 157 10.23 20.86 -19.71
CA SER A 157 11.55 20.32 -19.46
C SER A 157 11.70 19.93 -18.00
N LEU A 158 12.45 18.85 -17.72
CA LEU A 158 12.85 18.49 -16.35
C LEU A 158 13.66 19.60 -15.64
N ASP A 159 14.32 20.48 -16.41
CA ASP A 159 15.04 21.62 -15.86
C ASP A 159 14.10 22.71 -15.31
N ASP A 160 12.84 22.75 -15.78
CA ASP A 160 11.84 23.72 -15.35
C ASP A 160 11.02 23.25 -14.14
N VAL A 161 11.22 22.01 -13.69
CA VAL A 161 10.52 21.46 -12.51
C VAL A 161 10.97 22.18 -11.24
N GLY A 162 10.00 22.61 -10.44
CA GLY A 162 10.16 23.38 -9.22
C GLY A 162 10.79 22.64 -8.03
N VAL A 163 11.72 21.72 -8.26
CA VAL A 163 12.53 21.07 -7.24
C VAL A 163 14.00 21.34 -7.50
N LYS A 164 14.70 21.92 -6.52
CA LYS A 164 16.11 22.35 -6.66
C LYS A 164 16.93 22.11 -5.40
N ALA A 165 18.07 21.47 -5.54
CA ALA A 165 19.13 21.49 -4.56
C ALA A 165 19.82 22.88 -4.62
N ILE A 166 19.57 23.72 -3.62
CA ILE A 166 20.18 25.04 -3.49
C ILE A 166 21.65 24.91 -3.08
N ASP A 167 21.90 23.98 -2.19
CA ASP A 167 23.21 23.48 -1.78
C ASP A 167 23.09 22.02 -1.33
N GLU A 168 24.15 21.46 -0.74
CA GLU A 168 24.20 20.04 -0.34
C GLU A 168 23.09 19.65 0.64
N LYS A 169 22.64 20.57 1.50
CA LYS A 169 21.67 20.30 2.59
C LYS A 169 20.36 21.09 2.48
N THR A 170 20.21 21.93 1.48
CA THR A 170 19.02 22.76 1.30
C THR A 170 18.30 22.38 0.02
N LEU A 171 17.07 21.87 0.16
CA LEU A 171 16.16 21.58 -0.95
C LEU A 171 15.05 22.62 -0.99
N GLU A 172 14.90 23.33 -2.11
CA GLU A 172 13.76 24.21 -2.36
C GLU A 172 12.76 23.53 -3.29
N VAL A 173 11.48 23.55 -2.90
CA VAL A 173 10.37 23.00 -3.68
C VAL A 173 9.33 24.08 -3.89
N THR A 174 9.01 24.36 -5.15
CA THR A 174 7.92 25.27 -5.53
C THR A 174 6.73 24.46 -6.05
N LEU A 175 5.55 24.67 -5.47
CA LEU A 175 4.32 23.99 -5.83
C LEU A 175 3.55 24.78 -6.90
N ALA A 176 2.85 24.07 -7.78
CA ALA A 176 1.94 24.63 -8.75
C ALA A 176 0.79 25.41 -8.05
N ASN A 177 0.24 24.83 -6.97
CA ASN A 177 -0.82 25.42 -6.14
C ASN A 177 -0.51 25.17 -4.65
N PRO A 178 -1.10 25.96 -3.72
CA PRO A 178 -1.05 25.62 -2.30
C PRO A 178 -1.65 24.24 -2.05
N THR A 179 -0.88 23.34 -1.44
CA THR A 179 -1.27 21.94 -1.21
C THR A 179 -1.17 21.64 0.28
N PRO A 180 -2.30 21.61 1.02
CA PRO A 180 -2.29 21.46 2.48
C PRO A 180 -1.66 20.16 2.98
N TYR A 181 -1.72 19.10 2.17
CA TYR A 181 -1.20 17.77 2.47
C TYR A 181 0.21 17.51 1.88
N PHE A 182 0.90 18.54 1.40
CA PHE A 182 2.21 18.36 0.74
C PHE A 182 3.25 17.69 1.67
N LEU A 183 3.21 17.99 2.97
CA LEU A 183 4.12 17.33 3.93
C LEU A 183 3.83 15.84 4.11
N GLU A 184 2.58 15.39 3.92
CA GLU A 184 2.23 13.97 3.89
C GLU A 184 2.80 13.31 2.64
N LEU A 185 2.69 13.98 1.48
CA LEU A 185 3.28 13.50 0.22
C LEU A 185 4.79 13.32 0.33
N THR A 186 5.51 14.18 1.05
CA THR A 186 6.97 14.04 1.23
C THR A 186 7.38 12.85 2.11
N ALA A 187 6.42 12.14 2.72
CA ALA A 187 6.59 10.85 3.40
C ALA A 187 6.22 9.65 2.51
N PHE A 188 5.55 9.89 1.38
CA PHE A 188 5.10 8.84 0.47
C PHE A 188 6.26 8.32 -0.38
N TYR A 189 6.22 7.03 -0.75
CA TYR A 189 7.39 6.38 -1.35
C TYR A 189 7.85 6.98 -2.69
N THR A 190 6.96 7.56 -3.52
CA THR A 190 7.38 8.24 -4.77
C THR A 190 8.27 9.47 -4.52
N TYR A 191 8.15 10.08 -3.33
CA TYR A 191 8.96 11.22 -2.92
C TYR A 191 10.25 10.85 -2.17
N LEU A 192 10.53 9.55 -1.97
CA LEU A 192 11.75 9.11 -1.29
C LEU A 192 12.99 9.41 -2.14
N PRO A 193 14.12 9.71 -1.49
CA PRO A 193 15.37 9.97 -2.19
C PRO A 193 16.00 8.68 -2.71
N VAL A 194 16.86 8.83 -3.69
CA VAL A 194 17.72 7.77 -4.22
C VAL A 194 19.16 8.27 -4.21
N ASN A 195 20.11 7.44 -3.81
CA ASN A 195 21.52 7.81 -3.92
C ASN A 195 21.86 8.11 -5.37
N SER A 196 21.87 9.39 -5.70
CA SER A 196 21.96 9.89 -7.07
C SER A 196 23.29 9.49 -7.76
N LYS A 197 24.35 9.32 -6.98
CA LYS A 197 25.67 8.90 -7.46
C LYS A 197 25.63 7.43 -7.93
N ILE A 198 25.05 6.55 -7.11
CA ILE A 198 24.92 5.13 -7.46
C ILE A 198 23.96 4.94 -8.63
N ALA A 199 22.79 5.57 -8.58
CA ALA A 199 21.75 5.40 -9.60
C ALA A 199 22.15 5.92 -10.98
N LYS A 200 22.95 7.01 -11.06
CA LYS A 200 23.49 7.52 -12.32
C LYS A 200 24.54 6.59 -12.94
N GLU A 201 25.29 5.86 -12.11
CA GLU A 201 26.33 4.94 -12.57
C GLU A 201 25.78 3.53 -12.89
N ASN A 202 24.72 3.10 -12.19
CA ASN A 202 24.11 1.79 -12.32
C ASN A 202 22.58 1.89 -12.44
N PRO A 203 22.01 1.82 -13.65
CA PRO A 203 20.56 1.86 -13.84
C PRO A 203 19.79 0.71 -13.14
N ASP A 204 20.45 -0.43 -12.94
CA ASP A 204 19.86 -1.64 -12.32
C ASP A 204 20.10 -1.69 -10.79
N TRP A 205 20.36 -0.56 -10.15
CA TRP A 205 20.73 -0.47 -8.74
C TRP A 205 19.70 -1.09 -7.78
N ALA A 206 18.41 -1.12 -8.17
CA ALA A 206 17.28 -1.53 -7.32
C ALA A 206 16.78 -2.96 -7.63
N THR A 207 17.51 -3.77 -8.39
CA THR A 207 17.07 -5.12 -8.77
C THR A 207 17.42 -6.20 -7.76
N ASP A 208 18.43 -5.98 -6.92
CA ASP A 208 18.92 -6.93 -5.94
C ASP A 208 19.45 -6.24 -4.67
N ALA A 209 19.49 -6.97 -3.57
CA ALA A 209 20.23 -6.55 -2.38
C ALA A 209 21.74 -6.52 -2.67
N GLY A 210 22.47 -5.62 -2.02
CA GLY A 210 23.93 -5.55 -2.12
C GLY A 210 24.48 -4.13 -2.14
N GLU A 211 25.73 -3.97 -2.56
CA GLU A 211 26.47 -2.69 -2.47
C GLU A 211 25.83 -1.54 -3.26
N ASN A 212 25.02 -1.84 -4.29
CA ASN A 212 24.33 -0.84 -5.09
C ASN A 212 23.00 -0.40 -4.50
N TYR A 213 22.32 -1.26 -3.71
CA TYR A 213 21.08 -0.89 -3.03
C TYR A 213 21.39 -0.18 -1.71
N THR A 214 21.61 1.13 -1.78
CA THR A 214 21.88 1.93 -0.59
C THR A 214 20.60 2.46 0.03
N THR A 215 20.56 2.48 1.35
CA THR A 215 19.38 2.86 2.15
C THR A 215 19.73 4.01 3.09
N ASN A 216 18.73 4.81 3.46
CA ASN A 216 18.86 5.90 4.43
C ASN A 216 17.83 5.79 5.58
N GLY A 217 17.07 4.68 5.63
CA GLY A 217 16.03 4.43 6.60
C GLY A 217 16.49 3.67 7.85
N PRO A 218 15.53 3.28 8.72
CA PRO A 218 15.79 2.57 9.98
C PRO A 218 16.44 1.20 9.80
N PHE A 219 16.21 0.56 8.64
CA PHE A 219 16.80 -0.73 8.29
C PHE A 219 17.49 -0.63 6.94
N HIS A 220 18.39 -1.58 6.65
CA HIS A 220 18.97 -1.78 5.33
C HIS A 220 18.56 -3.13 4.75
N LEU A 221 18.54 -3.22 3.42
CA LEU A 221 18.22 -4.43 2.69
C LEU A 221 19.43 -5.38 2.72
N ALA A 222 19.41 -6.34 3.64
CA ALA A 222 20.52 -7.27 3.84
C ALA A 222 20.49 -8.43 2.83
N GLU A 223 19.29 -8.97 2.54
CA GLU A 223 19.11 -10.06 1.58
C GLU A 223 17.76 -9.91 0.85
N TRP A 224 17.75 -10.27 -0.42
CA TRP A 224 16.56 -10.40 -1.22
C TRP A 224 16.61 -11.70 -2.01
N SER A 225 15.97 -12.74 -1.46
CA SER A 225 15.77 -14.02 -2.11
C SER A 225 14.47 -13.98 -2.87
N HIS A 226 14.52 -13.67 -4.17
CA HIS A 226 13.35 -13.46 -5.01
C HIS A 226 12.32 -14.59 -4.91
N SER A 227 11.03 -14.22 -4.79
CA SER A 227 9.89 -15.12 -4.63
C SER A 227 9.93 -16.00 -3.37
N ASP A 228 10.72 -15.62 -2.37
CA ASP A 228 10.88 -16.38 -1.12
C ASP A 228 10.88 -15.45 0.11
N GLN A 229 11.89 -14.59 0.25
CA GLN A 229 12.11 -13.80 1.45
C GLN A 229 12.91 -12.54 1.21
N ILE A 230 12.59 -11.48 1.95
CA ILE A 230 13.44 -10.29 2.15
C ILE A 230 13.90 -10.25 3.59
N THR A 231 15.19 -9.98 3.82
CA THR A 231 15.75 -9.73 5.15
C THR A 231 16.20 -8.29 5.27
N LEU A 232 15.67 -7.60 6.27
CA LEU A 232 16.09 -6.27 6.66
C LEU A 232 16.87 -6.36 7.98
N GLU A 233 17.98 -5.62 8.09
CA GLU A 233 18.75 -5.51 9.31
C GLU A 233 18.82 -4.04 9.76
N LYS A 234 18.93 -3.82 11.06
CA LYS A 234 19.04 -2.48 11.65
C LYS A 234 20.17 -1.70 11.02
N SER A 235 19.91 -0.45 10.64
CA SER A 235 20.91 0.43 10.02
C SER A 235 21.75 1.14 11.07
N ASP A 236 23.07 0.92 11.03
CA ASP A 236 24.03 1.62 11.88
C ASP A 236 24.27 3.09 11.46
N THR A 237 23.91 3.43 10.22
CA THR A 237 24.08 4.79 9.64
C THR A 237 22.83 5.65 9.76
N TYR A 238 21.71 5.07 10.19
CA TYR A 238 20.46 5.81 10.35
C TYR A 238 20.57 6.87 11.45
N TRP A 239 20.12 8.09 11.18
CA TRP A 239 20.26 9.22 12.11
C TRP A 239 19.54 8.98 13.45
N ASP A 240 18.39 8.29 13.46
CA ASP A 240 17.59 8.00 14.65
C ASP A 240 17.68 6.50 15.06
N LYS A 241 18.84 5.89 14.86
CA LYS A 241 19.07 4.46 15.14
C LYS A 241 18.84 4.05 16.59
N ASP A 242 18.95 4.98 17.53
CA ASP A 242 18.74 4.70 18.96
C ASP A 242 17.25 4.44 19.29
N THR A 243 16.33 4.96 18.46
CA THR A 243 14.88 4.67 18.54
C THR A 243 14.57 3.27 18.04
N VAL A 244 15.30 2.76 17.04
CA VAL A 244 15.09 1.43 16.45
C VAL A 244 15.55 0.35 17.43
N LYS A 245 14.64 -0.55 17.80
CA LYS A 245 14.89 -1.64 18.76
C LYS A 245 15.08 -3.00 18.10
N LEU A 246 14.34 -3.27 17.01
CA LEU A 246 14.51 -4.49 16.25
C LEU A 246 15.90 -4.55 15.63
N ASP A 247 16.54 -5.70 15.72
CA ASP A 247 17.82 -5.97 15.06
C ASP A 247 17.61 -6.47 13.63
N LYS A 248 16.52 -7.23 13.40
CA LYS A 248 16.24 -7.87 12.11
C LYS A 248 14.74 -8.00 11.86
N ILE A 249 14.36 -7.93 10.58
CA ILE A 249 13.01 -8.25 10.08
C ILE A 249 13.13 -9.26 8.94
N GLU A 250 12.46 -10.41 9.06
CA GLU A 250 12.31 -11.40 8.01
C GLU A 250 10.92 -11.27 7.40
N MET A 251 10.85 -10.94 6.11
CA MET A 251 9.62 -10.74 5.34
C MET A 251 9.44 -11.90 4.36
N TYR A 252 8.53 -12.81 4.65
CA TYR A 252 8.24 -13.98 3.83
C TYR A 252 7.22 -13.67 2.74
N MET A 253 7.25 -14.40 1.62
CA MET A 253 6.32 -14.24 0.49
C MET A 253 5.36 -15.42 0.42
N ILE A 254 4.38 -15.46 1.33
CA ILE A 254 3.43 -16.57 1.51
C ILE A 254 2.05 -16.12 1.03
N ASN A 255 1.62 -16.63 -0.11
CA ASN A 255 0.36 -16.24 -0.74
C ASN A 255 -0.88 -16.96 -0.17
N ASP A 256 -0.68 -18.13 0.48
CA ASP A 256 -1.77 -18.91 1.06
C ASP A 256 -2.04 -18.50 2.51
N PRO A 257 -3.22 -17.91 2.84
CA PRO A 257 -3.50 -17.40 4.17
C PRO A 257 -3.65 -18.50 5.24
N ASN A 258 -3.98 -19.74 4.85
CA ASN A 258 -4.01 -20.87 5.80
C ASN A 258 -2.60 -21.26 6.22
N THR A 259 -1.65 -21.20 5.29
CA THR A 259 -0.22 -21.41 5.57
C THR A 259 0.29 -20.29 6.49
N GLU A 260 -0.02 -19.04 6.19
CA GLU A 260 0.36 -17.87 7.00
C GLU A 260 -0.15 -17.99 8.44
N LEU A 261 -1.47 -18.23 8.64
CA LEU A 261 -2.04 -18.40 9.97
C LEU A 261 -1.48 -19.61 10.70
N SER A 262 -1.20 -20.71 9.99
CA SER A 262 -0.57 -21.91 10.58
C SER A 262 0.86 -21.64 11.04
N MET A 263 1.64 -20.86 10.29
CA MET A 263 2.99 -20.46 10.68
C MET A 263 2.94 -19.53 11.91
N PHE A 264 1.98 -18.61 11.97
CA PHE A 264 1.74 -17.81 13.16
C PHE A 264 1.39 -18.66 14.38
N ASP A 265 0.42 -19.57 14.25
CA ASP A 265 0.02 -20.46 15.35
C ASP A 265 1.16 -21.39 15.84
N ASN A 266 2.14 -21.66 14.99
CA ASN A 266 3.35 -22.44 15.34
C ASN A 266 4.52 -21.58 15.86
N GLY A 267 4.38 -20.24 15.89
CA GLY A 267 5.44 -19.31 16.29
C GLY A 267 6.55 -19.13 15.25
N GLU A 268 6.23 -19.39 13.97
CA GLU A 268 7.13 -19.17 12.84
C GLU A 268 6.97 -17.75 12.24
N LEU A 269 5.83 -17.10 12.53
CA LEU A 269 5.56 -15.68 12.27
C LEU A 269 5.13 -15.00 13.57
N ASP A 270 5.40 -13.69 13.70
CA ASP A 270 5.04 -12.86 14.84
C ASP A 270 3.81 -11.98 14.55
N TRP A 271 3.42 -11.91 13.27
CA TRP A 271 2.26 -11.19 12.75
C TRP A 271 1.68 -11.96 11.57
N ALA A 272 0.36 -12.11 11.52
CA ALA A 272 -0.34 -12.64 10.36
C ALA A 272 -1.58 -11.81 10.05
N GLY A 273 -1.85 -11.58 8.77
CA GLY A 273 -2.93 -10.75 8.28
C GLY A 273 -2.49 -9.37 7.82
N SER A 274 -3.48 -8.48 7.60
CA SER A 274 -3.23 -7.13 7.07
C SER A 274 -2.32 -6.29 7.99
N PRO A 275 -1.62 -5.28 7.45
CA PRO A 275 -1.67 -4.83 6.06
C PRO A 275 -0.78 -5.62 5.12
N THR A 276 0.12 -6.45 5.60
CA THR A 276 1.17 -7.09 4.81
C THR A 276 0.83 -8.48 4.31
N GLY A 277 -0.01 -9.22 5.04
CA GLY A 277 -0.48 -10.55 4.71
C GLY A 277 -2.01 -10.64 4.67
N ALA A 278 -2.54 -11.87 4.79
CA ALA A 278 -3.98 -12.11 4.78
C ALA A 278 -4.37 -13.23 5.75
N LEU A 279 -5.51 -13.08 6.42
CA LEU A 279 -6.12 -14.14 7.21
C LEU A 279 -7.11 -14.96 6.37
N PRO A 280 -7.22 -16.29 6.62
CA PRO A 280 -8.23 -17.10 5.97
C PRO A 280 -9.63 -16.60 6.31
N THR A 281 -10.46 -16.36 5.30
CA THR A 281 -11.83 -15.88 5.51
C THR A 281 -12.65 -16.81 6.41
N ASP A 282 -12.41 -18.10 6.35
CA ASP A 282 -13.10 -19.11 7.15
C ASP A 282 -12.63 -19.13 8.63
N ALA A 283 -11.49 -18.53 8.96
CA ALA A 283 -10.97 -18.43 10.32
C ALA A 283 -11.43 -17.16 11.06
N MET A 284 -11.90 -16.14 10.34
CA MET A 284 -12.18 -14.80 10.89
C MET A 284 -13.10 -14.84 12.09
N GLN A 285 -14.24 -15.56 12.01
CA GLN A 285 -15.19 -15.64 13.11
C GLN A 285 -14.59 -16.33 14.34
N ALA A 286 -13.78 -17.39 14.16
CA ALA A 286 -13.14 -18.08 15.26
C ALA A 286 -12.10 -17.19 15.95
N LEU A 287 -11.28 -16.47 15.19
CA LEU A 287 -10.28 -15.52 15.71
C LEU A 287 -10.93 -14.38 16.48
N LYS A 288 -12.09 -13.91 16.03
CA LYS A 288 -12.90 -12.91 16.72
C LYS A 288 -13.47 -13.44 18.04
N ASP A 289 -14.06 -14.64 18.03
CA ASP A 289 -14.64 -15.28 19.21
C ASP A 289 -13.58 -15.58 20.28
N ASP A 290 -12.37 -15.91 19.87
CA ASP A 290 -11.21 -16.14 20.75
C ASP A 290 -10.57 -14.83 21.25
N GLY A 291 -10.98 -13.67 20.73
CA GLY A 291 -10.45 -12.35 21.08
C GLY A 291 -9.01 -12.10 20.60
N ARG A 292 -8.52 -12.86 19.62
CA ARG A 292 -7.19 -12.69 19.01
C ARG A 292 -7.19 -11.70 17.84
N LEU A 293 -8.35 -11.55 17.17
CA LEU A 293 -8.47 -10.68 16.00
C LEU A 293 -8.42 -9.22 16.42
N GLU A 294 -7.48 -8.48 15.85
CA GLU A 294 -7.45 -7.02 15.88
C GLU A 294 -7.99 -6.47 14.55
N THR A 295 -8.77 -5.39 14.62
CA THR A 295 -9.40 -4.77 13.43
C THR A 295 -9.24 -3.26 13.47
N GLN A 296 -8.85 -2.65 12.35
CA GLN A 296 -8.75 -1.20 12.19
C GLN A 296 -9.36 -0.78 10.85
N ALA A 297 -10.30 0.16 10.88
CA ALA A 297 -10.78 0.81 9.66
C ALA A 297 -9.67 1.67 9.05
N ILE A 298 -9.51 1.62 7.73
CA ILE A 298 -8.51 2.38 7.00
C ILE A 298 -9.13 3.14 5.82
N ALA A 299 -8.45 4.16 5.35
CA ALA A 299 -8.86 4.91 4.17
C ALA A 299 -8.55 4.09 2.90
N GLY A 300 -9.49 3.26 2.50
CA GLY A 300 -9.33 2.43 1.32
C GLY A 300 -10.64 1.83 0.82
N VAL A 301 -10.68 1.48 -0.46
CA VAL A 301 -11.84 0.89 -1.13
C VAL A 301 -11.44 -0.28 -2.01
N TYR A 302 -12.14 -1.40 -1.86
CA TYR A 302 -12.09 -2.54 -2.78
C TYR A 302 -13.09 -2.30 -3.90
N ASN A 303 -12.67 -2.44 -5.15
CA ASN A 303 -13.52 -2.21 -6.30
C ASN A 303 -13.22 -3.16 -7.46
N TYR A 304 -14.13 -3.20 -8.42
CA TYR A 304 -13.90 -3.73 -9.75
C TYR A 304 -13.80 -2.57 -10.74
N LYS A 305 -12.66 -2.41 -11.41
CA LYS A 305 -12.49 -1.47 -12.52
C LYS A 305 -13.10 -2.05 -13.79
N PHE A 306 -13.87 -1.25 -14.50
CA PHE A 306 -14.38 -1.56 -15.83
C PHE A 306 -13.49 -0.92 -16.88
N ASN A 307 -13.05 -1.67 -17.88
CA ASN A 307 -12.43 -1.08 -19.05
C ASN A 307 -13.52 -0.46 -19.93
N THR A 308 -13.68 0.86 -19.84
CA THR A 308 -14.76 1.60 -20.53
C THR A 308 -14.52 1.76 -22.03
N THR A 309 -13.40 1.25 -22.55
CA THR A 309 -13.04 1.32 -23.98
C THR A 309 -13.42 0.06 -24.75
N VAL A 310 -13.93 -0.98 -24.07
CA VAL A 310 -14.24 -2.28 -24.69
C VAL A 310 -15.72 -2.66 -24.51
N GLU A 311 -16.31 -3.27 -25.57
CA GLU A 311 -17.66 -3.80 -25.50
C GLU A 311 -17.76 -5.00 -24.52
N PRO A 312 -18.88 -5.13 -23.75
CA PRO A 312 -20.01 -4.22 -23.68
C PRO A 312 -19.85 -3.16 -22.56
N LEU A 313 -18.66 -3.02 -21.98
CA LEU A 313 -18.41 -2.17 -20.82
C LEU A 313 -18.19 -0.68 -21.19
N ASP A 314 -18.10 -0.36 -22.48
CA ASP A 314 -18.20 1.00 -23.01
C ASP A 314 -19.60 1.60 -22.80
N ASN A 315 -20.63 0.74 -22.63
CA ASN A 315 -22.00 1.17 -22.32
C ASN A 315 -22.17 1.39 -20.80
N ALA A 316 -22.44 2.64 -20.40
CA ALA A 316 -22.63 3.00 -19.00
C ALA A 316 -23.80 2.27 -18.33
N ASN A 317 -24.90 1.98 -19.06
CA ASN A 317 -26.04 1.28 -18.51
C ASN A 317 -25.72 -0.19 -18.18
N ILE A 318 -24.82 -0.83 -18.95
CA ILE A 318 -24.32 -2.18 -18.62
C ILE A 318 -23.48 -2.14 -17.34
N ARG A 319 -22.57 -1.16 -17.19
CA ARG A 319 -21.77 -1.02 -15.96
C ARG A 319 -22.65 -0.75 -14.73
N LYS A 320 -23.66 0.14 -14.86
CA LYS A 320 -24.66 0.42 -13.80
C LYS A 320 -25.43 -0.85 -13.42
N ALA A 321 -25.87 -1.63 -14.40
CA ALA A 321 -26.57 -2.89 -14.16
C ALA A 321 -25.73 -3.87 -13.33
N LEU A 322 -24.47 -4.08 -13.72
CA LEU A 322 -23.53 -4.94 -13.00
C LEU A 322 -23.29 -4.44 -11.56
N THR A 323 -23.11 -3.13 -11.38
CA THR A 323 -22.81 -2.53 -10.07
C THR A 323 -23.98 -2.62 -9.09
N HIS A 324 -25.22 -2.32 -9.53
CA HIS A 324 -26.42 -2.35 -8.70
C HIS A 324 -26.88 -3.77 -8.32
N ALA A 325 -26.49 -4.78 -9.10
CA ALA A 325 -26.84 -6.18 -8.83
C ALA A 325 -25.99 -6.86 -7.76
N ILE A 326 -24.97 -6.19 -7.24
CA ILE A 326 -24.05 -6.74 -6.22
C ILE A 326 -24.67 -6.56 -4.82
N ASN A 327 -24.66 -7.64 -4.03
CA ASN A 327 -25.04 -7.63 -2.61
C ASN A 327 -23.78 -7.57 -1.74
N ARG A 328 -23.37 -6.36 -1.36
CA ARG A 328 -22.14 -6.07 -0.61
C ARG A 328 -22.21 -6.55 0.83
N GLU A 329 -23.36 -6.36 1.47
CA GLU A 329 -23.59 -6.87 2.82
C GLU A 329 -23.42 -8.40 2.88
N SER A 330 -23.89 -9.12 1.86
CA SER A 330 -23.72 -10.58 1.79
C SER A 330 -22.25 -10.98 1.63
N ILE A 331 -21.48 -10.25 0.83
CA ILE A 331 -20.04 -10.47 0.67
C ILE A 331 -19.33 -10.27 2.01
N ILE A 332 -19.60 -9.16 2.70
CA ILE A 332 -18.98 -8.82 3.98
C ILE A 332 -19.32 -9.84 5.05
N ASN A 333 -20.62 -10.13 5.23
CA ASN A 333 -21.10 -10.96 6.33
C ASN A 333 -20.79 -12.45 6.16
N ASN A 334 -20.69 -12.94 4.91
CA ASN A 334 -20.58 -14.38 4.63
C ASN A 334 -19.22 -14.79 4.05
N ILE A 335 -18.42 -13.85 3.52
CA ILE A 335 -17.14 -14.18 2.88
C ILE A 335 -16.00 -13.53 3.63
N THR A 336 -15.92 -12.20 3.69
CA THR A 336 -14.75 -11.52 4.27
C THR A 336 -14.77 -11.47 5.80
N GLN A 337 -15.91 -11.26 6.41
CA GLN A 337 -16.16 -11.23 7.86
C GLN A 337 -15.23 -10.30 8.66
N GLY A 338 -14.61 -9.32 7.98
CA GLY A 338 -13.58 -8.44 8.50
C GLY A 338 -14.08 -7.07 8.96
N GLU A 339 -15.40 -6.94 9.27
CA GLU A 339 -16.01 -5.68 9.74
C GLU A 339 -15.93 -4.51 8.74
N GLN A 340 -15.76 -4.80 7.45
CA GLN A 340 -15.79 -3.81 6.38
C GLN A 340 -17.17 -3.13 6.31
N LEU A 341 -17.20 -1.92 5.72
CA LEU A 341 -18.47 -1.25 5.38
C LEU A 341 -18.77 -1.45 3.89
N PRO A 342 -20.05 -1.70 3.51
CA PRO A 342 -20.45 -1.74 2.10
C PRO A 342 -20.13 -0.42 1.41
N ALA A 343 -19.49 -0.45 0.24
CA ALA A 343 -19.13 0.75 -0.48
C ALA A 343 -20.08 1.03 -1.65
N MET A 344 -20.81 2.13 -1.55
CA MET A 344 -21.63 2.72 -2.60
C MET A 344 -21.10 4.08 -3.04
N ALA A 345 -19.80 4.31 -2.79
CA ALA A 345 -19.01 5.49 -3.13
C ALA A 345 -17.56 5.08 -3.34
N ILE A 346 -16.71 5.96 -3.88
CA ILE A 346 -15.27 5.67 -4.07
C ILE A 346 -14.41 6.27 -2.96
N VAL A 347 -14.78 7.44 -2.43
CA VAL A 347 -14.08 8.10 -1.32
C VAL A 347 -14.55 7.49 0.01
N PRO A 348 -13.63 7.01 0.88
CA PRO A 348 -14.01 6.39 2.15
C PRO A 348 -14.74 7.35 3.12
N PRO A 349 -15.62 6.82 4.00
CA PRO A 349 -16.33 7.60 5.00
C PRO A 349 -15.43 8.32 6.01
N THR A 350 -14.19 7.89 6.18
CA THR A 350 -13.18 8.58 6.98
C THR A 350 -12.86 9.98 6.45
N MET A 351 -13.11 10.23 5.16
CA MET A 351 -12.93 11.52 4.48
C MET A 351 -14.27 12.21 4.17
N PHE A 352 -15.27 11.45 3.72
CA PHE A 352 -16.62 11.93 3.45
C PHE A 352 -17.64 11.10 4.22
N GLN A 353 -18.02 11.54 5.42
CA GLN A 353 -18.92 10.78 6.30
C GLN A 353 -20.24 10.39 5.63
N GLU A 354 -20.75 11.21 4.71
CA GLU A 354 -21.97 10.93 3.96
C GLU A 354 -21.87 9.68 3.08
N ASN A 355 -20.68 9.21 2.79
CA ASN A 355 -20.43 8.00 2.00
C ASN A 355 -20.69 6.69 2.76
N GLU A 356 -21.07 6.76 4.04
CA GLU A 356 -21.70 5.61 4.72
C GLU A 356 -23.02 5.21 4.04
N GLU A 357 -23.80 6.18 3.51
CA GLU A 357 -25.01 5.95 2.72
C GLU A 357 -24.72 5.80 1.22
N GLY A 358 -23.73 6.53 0.71
CA GLY A 358 -23.25 6.53 -0.67
C GLY A 358 -24.25 7.07 -1.70
N TYR A 359 -24.05 6.72 -2.98
CA TYR A 359 -24.78 7.29 -4.13
C TYR A 359 -25.92 6.39 -4.64
N PHE A 360 -26.01 5.15 -4.19
CA PHE A 360 -27.04 4.19 -4.62
C PHE A 360 -27.27 3.14 -3.53
N PRO A 361 -28.48 2.51 -3.47
CA PRO A 361 -28.73 1.44 -2.52
C PRO A 361 -27.93 0.18 -2.84
N ASP A 362 -27.48 -0.55 -1.81
CA ASP A 362 -26.90 -1.88 -1.99
C ASP A 362 -27.96 -2.89 -2.51
N ASN A 363 -27.55 -3.81 -3.37
CA ASN A 363 -28.38 -4.91 -3.87
C ASN A 363 -29.71 -4.45 -4.50
N ASP A 364 -29.70 -3.38 -5.28
CA ASP A 364 -30.88 -2.88 -5.99
C ASP A 364 -31.08 -3.59 -7.35
N VAL A 365 -31.54 -4.83 -7.28
CA VAL A 365 -31.72 -5.71 -8.43
C VAL A 365 -32.76 -5.18 -9.42
N GLU A 366 -33.78 -4.46 -8.96
CA GLU A 366 -34.83 -3.93 -9.85
C GLU A 366 -34.24 -2.78 -10.70
N THR A 367 -33.54 -1.86 -10.08
CA THR A 367 -32.80 -0.78 -10.81
C THR A 367 -31.73 -1.37 -11.72
N ALA A 368 -31.02 -2.43 -11.28
CA ALA A 368 -30.06 -3.13 -12.12
C ALA A 368 -30.68 -3.68 -13.42
N LYS A 369 -31.87 -4.28 -13.34
CA LYS A 369 -32.63 -4.78 -14.52
C LYS A 369 -33.07 -3.64 -15.44
N GLU A 370 -33.46 -2.49 -14.86
CA GLU A 370 -33.83 -1.31 -15.68
C GLU A 370 -32.64 -0.81 -16.48
N PHE A 371 -31.46 -0.72 -15.86
CA PHE A 371 -30.23 -0.36 -16.55
C PHE A 371 -29.83 -1.40 -17.59
N LEU A 372 -29.91 -2.70 -17.27
CA LEU A 372 -29.63 -3.76 -18.24
C LEU A 372 -30.52 -3.63 -19.49
N ASN A 373 -31.83 -3.45 -19.31
CA ASN A 373 -32.77 -3.32 -20.44
C ASN A 373 -32.43 -2.11 -21.31
N LYS A 374 -32.04 -0.95 -20.70
CA LYS A 374 -31.60 0.23 -21.44
C LYS A 374 -30.31 -0.05 -22.22
N GLY A 375 -29.33 -0.68 -21.57
CA GLY A 375 -28.05 -1.03 -22.20
C GLY A 375 -28.24 -1.98 -23.36
N LEU A 376 -29.07 -3.00 -23.22
CA LEU A 376 -29.41 -3.94 -24.31
C LEU A 376 -30.10 -3.22 -25.49
N GLU A 377 -31.06 -2.32 -25.21
CA GLU A 377 -31.72 -1.52 -26.25
C GLU A 377 -30.69 -0.64 -27.01
N GLU A 378 -29.79 0.03 -26.31
CA GLU A 378 -28.73 0.86 -26.90
C GLU A 378 -27.75 0.05 -27.75
N LEU A 379 -27.45 -1.19 -27.36
CA LEU A 379 -26.59 -2.12 -28.10
C LEU A 379 -27.35 -2.87 -29.23
N GLY A 380 -28.69 -2.71 -29.30
CA GLY A 380 -29.51 -3.39 -30.30
C GLY A 380 -29.68 -4.89 -30.02
N LEU A 381 -29.52 -5.31 -28.77
CA LEU A 381 -29.66 -6.68 -28.29
C LEU A 381 -31.04 -6.89 -27.68
N SER A 382 -31.54 -8.13 -27.73
CA SER A 382 -32.88 -8.50 -27.22
C SER A 382 -32.84 -9.18 -25.86
N ASP A 383 -31.69 -9.74 -25.49
CA ASP A 383 -31.52 -10.54 -24.29
C ASP A 383 -30.09 -10.50 -23.78
N ALA A 384 -29.87 -10.63 -22.47
CA ALA A 384 -28.55 -10.61 -21.85
C ALA A 384 -27.60 -11.71 -22.38
N SER A 385 -28.15 -12.83 -22.86
CA SER A 385 -27.36 -13.92 -23.45
C SER A 385 -26.72 -13.57 -24.81
N GLU A 386 -27.14 -12.47 -25.43
CA GLU A 386 -26.54 -11.94 -26.67
C GLU A 386 -25.34 -11.01 -26.41
N LEU A 387 -25.10 -10.64 -25.13
CA LEU A 387 -23.91 -9.86 -24.77
C LEU A 387 -22.63 -10.64 -25.10
N PRO A 388 -21.57 -9.96 -25.53
CA PRO A 388 -20.24 -10.56 -25.62
C PRO A 388 -19.81 -11.22 -24.31
N GLU A 389 -18.91 -12.18 -24.39
CA GLU A 389 -18.31 -12.77 -23.19
C GLU A 389 -17.65 -11.69 -22.34
N ILE A 390 -17.97 -11.67 -21.05
CA ILE A 390 -17.37 -10.75 -20.07
C ILE A 390 -16.43 -11.56 -19.17
N LYS A 391 -15.21 -11.06 -18.99
CA LYS A 391 -14.21 -11.66 -18.13
C LYS A 391 -13.97 -10.78 -16.90
N LEU A 392 -14.01 -11.38 -15.71
CA LEU A 392 -13.57 -10.78 -14.45
C LEU A 392 -12.21 -11.37 -14.07
N SER A 393 -11.20 -10.53 -14.10
CA SER A 393 -9.82 -10.87 -13.74
C SER A 393 -9.50 -10.41 -12.33
N TYR A 394 -8.70 -11.20 -11.60
CA TYR A 394 -8.23 -10.88 -10.26
C TYR A 394 -6.86 -11.49 -10.00
N ASN A 395 -6.07 -10.88 -9.10
CA ASN A 395 -4.82 -11.46 -8.65
C ASN A 395 -5.06 -12.63 -7.70
N THR A 396 -4.18 -13.63 -7.75
CA THR A 396 -4.30 -14.87 -6.97
C THR A 396 -4.44 -14.57 -5.47
N SER A 397 -5.61 -14.90 -4.93
CA SER A 397 -5.96 -14.75 -3.52
C SER A 397 -7.22 -15.55 -3.24
N GLU A 398 -7.27 -16.22 -2.08
CA GLU A 398 -8.45 -16.96 -1.63
C GLU A 398 -9.69 -16.06 -1.52
N ALA A 399 -9.53 -14.89 -0.87
CA ALA A 399 -10.62 -13.93 -0.68
C ALA A 399 -11.12 -13.39 -2.02
N HIS A 400 -10.21 -13.00 -2.94
CA HIS A 400 -10.61 -12.49 -4.25
C HIS A 400 -11.37 -13.52 -5.07
N GLN A 401 -10.95 -14.79 -5.02
CA GLN A 401 -11.65 -15.89 -5.68
C GLN A 401 -13.07 -16.07 -5.13
N LYS A 402 -13.25 -16.10 -3.82
CA LYS A 402 -14.57 -16.26 -3.18
C LYS A 402 -15.48 -15.08 -3.50
N ILE A 403 -14.97 -13.85 -3.47
CA ILE A 403 -15.73 -12.64 -3.82
C ILE A 403 -16.13 -12.68 -5.31
N ALA A 404 -15.18 -12.98 -6.20
CA ALA A 404 -15.44 -13.04 -7.63
C ALA A 404 -16.49 -14.11 -7.99
N GLN A 405 -16.45 -15.28 -7.34
CA GLN A 405 -17.47 -16.34 -7.50
C GLN A 405 -18.85 -15.87 -7.03
N ALA A 406 -18.93 -15.22 -5.86
CA ALA A 406 -20.20 -14.70 -5.36
C ALA A 406 -20.79 -13.63 -6.28
N VAL A 407 -19.96 -12.73 -6.80
CA VAL A 407 -20.40 -11.68 -7.74
C VAL A 407 -20.81 -12.27 -9.09
N GLN A 408 -20.07 -13.27 -9.60
CA GLN A 408 -20.44 -14.04 -10.79
C GLN A 408 -21.83 -14.66 -10.65
N ASP A 409 -22.12 -15.31 -9.51
CA ASP A 409 -23.41 -15.91 -9.22
C ASP A 409 -24.53 -14.84 -9.15
N MET A 410 -24.28 -13.70 -8.48
CA MET A 410 -25.22 -12.58 -8.40
C MET A 410 -25.58 -12.03 -9.79
N TRP A 411 -24.61 -11.86 -10.68
CA TRP A 411 -24.85 -11.39 -12.04
C TRP A 411 -25.60 -12.42 -12.89
N SER A 412 -25.27 -13.70 -12.73
CA SER A 412 -25.98 -14.77 -13.43
C SER A 412 -27.43 -14.91 -12.96
N GLU A 413 -27.69 -14.92 -11.64
CA GLU A 413 -29.01 -15.11 -11.07
C GLU A 413 -29.93 -13.90 -11.27
N ASN A 414 -29.39 -12.69 -11.05
CA ASN A 414 -30.16 -11.45 -11.08
C ASN A 414 -30.38 -10.89 -12.49
N LEU A 415 -29.36 -11.00 -13.36
CA LEU A 415 -29.31 -10.35 -14.67
C LEU A 415 -29.27 -11.33 -15.86
N GLY A 416 -29.00 -12.62 -15.61
CA GLY A 416 -28.79 -13.59 -16.69
C GLY A 416 -27.48 -13.38 -17.45
N ILE A 417 -26.54 -12.60 -16.88
CA ILE A 417 -25.21 -12.34 -17.47
C ILE A 417 -24.23 -13.39 -16.96
N ASN A 418 -23.60 -14.12 -17.89
CA ASN A 418 -22.55 -15.08 -17.55
C ASN A 418 -21.18 -14.40 -17.72
N VAL A 419 -20.40 -14.42 -16.64
CA VAL A 419 -19.04 -13.88 -16.60
C VAL A 419 -18.05 -15.02 -16.41
N THR A 420 -16.93 -15.02 -17.10
CA THR A 420 -15.84 -15.95 -16.86
C THR A 420 -14.85 -15.35 -15.87
N LEU A 421 -14.25 -16.20 -15.02
CA LEU A 421 -13.29 -15.81 -14.03
C LEU A 421 -11.88 -16.18 -14.50
N ASP A 422 -10.93 -15.26 -14.31
CA ASP A 422 -9.53 -15.43 -14.66
C ASP A 422 -8.64 -14.91 -13.52
N ASN A 423 -7.56 -15.63 -13.20
CA ASN A 423 -6.63 -15.16 -12.18
C ASN A 423 -5.17 -15.33 -12.63
N ALA A 424 -4.33 -14.41 -12.17
CA ALA A 424 -2.91 -14.43 -12.40
C ALA A 424 -2.15 -14.08 -11.10
N GLU A 425 -0.86 -14.39 -11.08
CA GLU A 425 0.06 -13.88 -10.06
C GLU A 425 0.10 -12.34 -10.12
N TRP A 426 0.42 -11.68 -9.00
CA TRP A 426 0.26 -10.22 -8.84
C TRP A 426 0.94 -9.41 -9.94
N ASN A 427 2.23 -9.66 -10.22
CA ASN A 427 2.97 -8.87 -11.21
C ASN A 427 2.39 -9.04 -12.62
N VAL A 428 2.03 -10.28 -13.00
CA VAL A 428 1.40 -10.57 -14.29
C VAL A 428 0.02 -9.93 -14.40
N PHE A 429 -0.74 -9.95 -13.31
CA PHE A 429 -2.05 -9.31 -13.24
C PHE A 429 -1.94 -7.79 -13.39
N LEU A 430 -0.99 -7.17 -12.67
CA LEU A 430 -0.76 -5.73 -12.69
C LEU A 430 -0.33 -5.25 -14.07
N ASP A 431 0.60 -5.96 -14.73
CA ASP A 431 1.00 -5.70 -16.12
C ASP A 431 -0.20 -5.74 -17.09
N SER A 432 -1.11 -6.71 -16.90
CA SER A 432 -2.33 -6.83 -17.72
C SER A 432 -3.26 -5.65 -17.50
N VAL A 433 -3.43 -5.20 -16.24
CA VAL A 433 -4.26 -4.03 -15.91
C VAL A 433 -3.65 -2.76 -16.48
N ASN A 434 -2.35 -2.53 -16.30
CA ASN A 434 -1.65 -1.33 -16.76
C ASN A 434 -1.59 -1.25 -18.30
N SER A 435 -1.55 -2.39 -18.99
CA SER A 435 -1.61 -2.43 -20.45
C SER A 435 -3.03 -2.34 -21.02
N GLY A 436 -4.09 -2.35 -20.18
CA GLY A 436 -5.49 -2.34 -20.61
C GLY A 436 -5.97 -3.69 -21.17
N ASP A 437 -5.24 -4.80 -20.94
CA ASP A 437 -5.62 -6.15 -21.39
C ASP A 437 -6.57 -6.82 -20.39
N PHE A 438 -7.68 -6.19 -20.11
CA PHE A 438 -8.75 -6.70 -19.25
C PHE A 438 -10.11 -6.13 -19.66
N GLN A 439 -11.20 -6.74 -19.18
CA GLN A 439 -12.55 -6.20 -19.27
C GLN A 439 -13.02 -5.70 -17.90
N ILE A 440 -13.05 -6.57 -16.89
CA ILE A 440 -13.28 -6.21 -15.49
C ILE A 440 -12.05 -6.68 -14.71
N ALA A 441 -11.43 -5.78 -13.96
CA ALA A 441 -10.29 -6.10 -13.12
C ALA A 441 -10.60 -5.82 -11.64
N ARG A 442 -10.29 -6.79 -10.79
CA ARG A 442 -10.28 -6.55 -9.34
C ARG A 442 -9.16 -5.58 -9.01
N MET A 443 -9.49 -4.48 -8.40
CA MET A 443 -8.50 -3.56 -7.84
C MET A 443 -8.93 -3.11 -6.44
N GLY A 444 -8.10 -2.34 -5.82
CA GLY A 444 -8.38 -1.62 -4.60
C GLY A 444 -7.54 -0.36 -4.60
N TRP A 445 -7.93 0.59 -3.81
CA TRP A 445 -7.15 1.79 -3.58
C TRP A 445 -7.03 2.04 -2.08
N LEU A 446 -5.81 2.21 -1.60
CA LEU A 446 -5.50 2.70 -0.27
C LEU A 446 -5.06 4.15 -0.40
N GLY A 447 -5.44 5.00 0.54
CA GLY A 447 -5.08 6.42 0.47
C GLY A 447 -3.57 6.62 0.62
N ASP A 448 -2.97 7.38 -0.29
CA ASP A 448 -1.55 7.77 -0.23
C ASP A 448 -1.36 8.97 0.71
N PHE A 449 -2.40 9.80 0.85
CA PHE A 449 -2.49 10.94 1.75
C PHE A 449 -3.95 11.18 2.17
N ASN A 450 -4.16 11.86 3.30
CA ASN A 450 -5.46 12.01 3.93
C ASN A 450 -6.30 13.16 3.32
N ASP A 451 -6.64 13.02 2.04
CA ASP A 451 -7.54 13.95 1.33
C ASP A 451 -8.35 13.20 0.27
N ALA A 452 -9.62 13.58 0.07
CA ALA A 452 -10.50 12.97 -0.93
C ALA A 452 -9.98 13.09 -2.37
N MET A 453 -9.13 14.07 -2.65
CA MET A 453 -8.45 14.21 -3.94
C MET A 453 -7.72 12.92 -4.33
N ASN A 454 -7.11 12.22 -3.38
CA ASN A 454 -6.37 10.99 -3.62
C ASN A 454 -7.20 9.86 -4.27
N PHE A 455 -8.50 9.81 -3.99
CA PHE A 455 -9.41 8.82 -4.56
C PHE A 455 -10.00 9.25 -5.91
N LEU A 456 -9.89 10.52 -6.26
CA LEU A 456 -10.50 11.10 -7.46
C LEU A 456 -9.49 11.45 -8.54
N GLU A 457 -8.32 11.99 -8.17
CA GLU A 457 -7.35 12.51 -9.13
C GLU A 457 -6.82 11.46 -10.11
N MET A 458 -6.70 10.19 -9.68
CA MET A 458 -6.25 9.12 -10.56
C MET A 458 -7.16 8.90 -11.78
N TYR A 459 -8.43 9.35 -11.70
CA TYR A 459 -9.41 9.24 -12.78
C TYR A 459 -9.57 10.54 -13.59
N LYS A 460 -8.69 11.54 -13.35
CA LYS A 460 -8.76 12.83 -14.04
C LYS A 460 -8.58 12.67 -15.55
N ASP A 461 -7.59 11.91 -15.97
CA ASP A 461 -7.24 11.73 -17.37
C ASP A 461 -7.38 10.26 -17.77
N ALA A 462 -7.89 10.00 -18.98
CA ALA A 462 -8.16 8.64 -19.47
C ALA A 462 -6.91 7.75 -19.54
N ASP A 463 -5.75 8.36 -19.78
CA ASP A 463 -4.44 7.73 -19.85
C ASP A 463 -3.58 8.00 -18.60
N GLY A 464 -4.20 8.50 -17.52
CA GLY A 464 -3.55 8.70 -16.23
C GLY A 464 -3.04 7.39 -15.63
N GLY A 465 -1.85 7.41 -15.00
CA GLY A 465 -1.08 6.22 -14.60
C GLY A 465 -1.88 5.12 -13.90
N ASN A 466 -2.74 5.48 -12.94
CA ASN A 466 -3.55 4.51 -12.19
C ASN A 466 -5.04 4.50 -12.58
N ASN A 467 -5.45 5.22 -13.62
CA ASN A 467 -6.83 5.21 -14.08
C ASN A 467 -7.24 3.79 -14.53
N ASN A 468 -6.53 3.21 -15.47
CA ASN A 468 -6.73 1.89 -16.09
C ASN A 468 -8.14 1.68 -16.71
N THR A 469 -9.15 2.53 -16.38
CA THR A 469 -10.51 2.39 -16.89
C THR A 469 -10.71 2.99 -18.28
N GLY A 470 -9.83 3.92 -18.68
CA GLY A 470 -9.97 4.72 -19.89
C GLY A 470 -11.12 5.73 -19.84
N TRP A 471 -11.72 5.97 -18.66
CA TRP A 471 -12.77 6.96 -18.45
C TRP A 471 -12.17 8.32 -18.15
N GLU A 472 -12.80 9.37 -18.69
CA GLU A 472 -12.58 10.77 -18.34
C GLU A 472 -13.88 11.57 -18.53
N ASP A 473 -14.00 12.70 -17.84
CA ASP A 473 -15.14 13.61 -17.99
C ASP A 473 -14.67 15.06 -17.80
N PRO A 474 -14.97 15.99 -18.73
CA PRO A 474 -14.49 17.38 -18.64
C PRO A 474 -15.03 18.18 -17.45
N GLU A 475 -16.23 17.88 -16.94
CA GLU A 475 -16.75 18.58 -15.76
C GLU A 475 -16.12 18.02 -14.47
N PHE A 476 -15.85 16.73 -14.43
CA PHE A 476 -15.07 16.09 -13.37
C PHE A 476 -13.66 16.71 -13.30
N GLN A 477 -12.93 16.74 -14.40
CA GLN A 477 -11.60 17.35 -14.51
C GLN A 477 -11.61 18.80 -14.00
N LYS A 478 -12.56 19.58 -14.47
CA LYS A 478 -12.71 21.00 -14.08
C LYS A 478 -12.98 21.17 -12.58
N LEU A 479 -13.80 20.32 -11.97
CA LEU A 479 -14.06 20.36 -10.52
C LEU A 479 -12.80 20.04 -9.72
N LEU A 480 -12.01 19.06 -10.12
CA LEU A 480 -10.74 18.75 -9.49
C LEU A 480 -9.75 19.92 -9.59
N GLU A 481 -9.58 20.51 -10.78
CA GLU A 481 -8.72 21.67 -10.99
C GLU A 481 -9.15 22.90 -10.16
N GLN A 482 -10.45 23.16 -10.08
CA GLN A 482 -10.97 24.26 -9.27
C GLN A 482 -10.76 24.01 -7.77
N SER A 483 -10.89 22.77 -7.32
CA SER A 483 -10.68 22.40 -5.92
C SER A 483 -9.23 22.61 -5.46
N GLN A 484 -8.25 22.46 -6.35
CA GLN A 484 -6.83 22.71 -6.03
C GLN A 484 -6.53 24.17 -5.72
N THR A 485 -7.32 25.09 -6.24
CA THR A 485 -7.12 26.54 -6.05
C THR A 485 -8.12 27.18 -5.08
N GLU A 486 -9.13 26.44 -4.61
CA GLU A 486 -10.13 26.93 -3.67
C GLU A 486 -9.57 26.95 -2.24
N THR A 487 -9.59 28.12 -1.61
CA THR A 487 -9.07 28.34 -0.26
C THR A 487 -10.12 28.16 0.84
N ASP A 488 -11.40 28.16 0.48
CA ASP A 488 -12.50 27.89 1.39
C ASP A 488 -12.70 26.37 1.50
N ALA A 489 -12.41 25.82 2.66
CA ALA A 489 -12.41 24.36 2.87
C ALA A 489 -13.79 23.72 2.62
N GLU A 490 -14.90 24.39 2.98
CA GLU A 490 -16.25 23.86 2.77
C GLU A 490 -16.59 23.82 1.27
N LYS A 491 -16.24 24.87 0.52
CA LYS A 491 -16.45 24.91 -0.93
C LYS A 491 -15.56 23.89 -1.65
N ARG A 492 -14.30 23.77 -1.24
CA ARG A 492 -13.39 22.76 -1.78
C ARG A 492 -13.95 21.35 -1.58
N GLN A 493 -14.39 21.04 -0.37
CA GLN A 493 -15.02 19.75 -0.08
C GLN A 493 -16.26 19.51 -0.94
N GLN A 494 -17.11 20.55 -1.15
CA GLN A 494 -18.28 20.42 -2.01
C GLN A 494 -17.90 20.15 -3.48
N MET A 495 -16.86 20.79 -4.01
CA MET A 495 -16.36 20.52 -5.38
C MET A 495 -15.92 19.06 -5.54
N LEU A 496 -15.22 18.51 -4.55
CA LEU A 496 -14.79 17.11 -4.57
C LEU A 496 -15.99 16.15 -4.47
N LYS A 497 -17.01 16.47 -3.67
CA LYS A 497 -18.28 15.70 -3.63
C LYS A 497 -19.04 15.74 -4.95
N ASP A 498 -19.11 16.92 -5.58
CA ASP A 498 -19.75 17.08 -6.88
C ASP A 498 -18.99 16.30 -7.97
N ALA A 499 -17.65 16.25 -7.91
CA ALA A 499 -16.83 15.44 -8.78
C ALA A 499 -17.10 13.94 -8.55
N GLU A 500 -17.11 13.48 -7.30
CA GLU A 500 -17.45 12.09 -6.97
C GLU A 500 -18.84 11.70 -7.48
N ALA A 501 -19.83 12.59 -7.40
CA ALA A 501 -21.17 12.34 -7.92
C ALA A 501 -21.18 12.08 -9.43
N ILE A 502 -20.40 12.83 -10.22
CA ILE A 502 -20.24 12.61 -11.66
C ILE A 502 -19.59 11.24 -11.92
N PHE A 503 -18.52 10.94 -11.19
CA PHE A 503 -17.81 9.66 -11.29
C PHE A 503 -18.72 8.48 -10.96
N MET A 504 -19.49 8.56 -9.87
CA MET A 504 -20.40 7.51 -9.44
C MET A 504 -21.62 7.39 -10.37
N ASP A 505 -22.08 8.48 -11.02
CA ASP A 505 -23.11 8.35 -12.07
C ASP A 505 -22.56 7.66 -13.34
N ALA A 506 -21.31 7.89 -13.73
CA ALA A 506 -20.69 7.22 -14.88
C ALA A 506 -20.33 5.75 -14.61
N MET A 507 -20.08 5.40 -13.35
CA MET A 507 -19.68 4.06 -12.87
C MET A 507 -18.56 3.41 -13.67
N PRO A 508 -17.39 4.04 -13.79
CA PRO A 508 -16.22 3.37 -14.38
C PRO A 508 -15.64 2.29 -13.46
N VAL A 509 -16.08 2.27 -12.20
CA VAL A 509 -15.78 1.23 -11.21
C VAL A 509 -17.03 0.77 -10.48
N ALA A 510 -17.04 -0.46 -9.98
CA ALA A 510 -18.00 -0.96 -9.01
C ALA A 510 -17.32 -1.06 -7.64
N PRO A 511 -17.52 -0.11 -6.71
CA PRO A 511 -17.03 -0.24 -5.35
C PRO A 511 -17.77 -1.39 -4.63
N ILE A 512 -17.04 -2.12 -3.79
CA ILE A 512 -17.56 -3.30 -3.09
C ILE A 512 -17.61 -3.07 -1.58
N TYR A 513 -16.47 -2.72 -0.95
CA TYR A 513 -16.41 -2.37 0.46
C TYR A 513 -15.27 -1.40 0.74
N PHE A 514 -15.40 -0.65 1.83
CA PHE A 514 -14.30 0.10 2.40
C PHE A 514 -13.48 -0.81 3.30
N TYR A 515 -12.16 -0.72 3.17
CA TYR A 515 -11.23 -1.64 3.81
C TYR A 515 -11.17 -1.51 5.33
N THR A 516 -10.94 -2.64 5.96
CA THR A 516 -10.39 -2.76 7.31
C THR A 516 -9.11 -3.60 7.23
N ASN A 517 -8.13 -3.28 8.05
CA ASN A 517 -7.03 -4.17 8.36
C ASN A 517 -7.45 -5.13 9.46
N ASN A 518 -7.15 -6.41 9.28
CA ASN A 518 -7.46 -7.49 10.21
C ASN A 518 -6.22 -8.36 10.41
N TRP A 519 -5.76 -8.49 11.65
CA TRP A 519 -4.53 -9.23 11.96
C TRP A 519 -4.59 -9.95 13.30
N VAL A 520 -3.67 -10.87 13.47
CA VAL A 520 -3.27 -11.44 14.75
C VAL A 520 -1.77 -11.19 14.95
N LYS A 521 -1.33 -10.99 16.18
CA LYS A 521 0.09 -10.73 16.48
C LYS A 521 0.53 -11.40 17.78
N ASP A 522 1.84 -11.61 17.94
CA ASP A 522 2.43 -12.03 19.21
C ASP A 522 2.13 -10.98 20.30
N GLU A 523 1.73 -11.44 21.49
CA GLU A 523 1.37 -10.55 22.61
C GLU A 523 2.55 -9.72 23.13
N ASN A 524 3.79 -10.18 22.92
CA ASN A 524 5.02 -9.48 23.30
C ASN A 524 5.47 -8.47 22.25
N LEU A 525 4.94 -8.53 21.02
CA LEU A 525 5.24 -7.55 19.96
C LEU A 525 4.50 -6.24 20.24
N LYS A 526 5.27 -5.16 20.43
CA LYS A 526 4.78 -3.82 20.76
C LYS A 526 5.15 -2.81 19.68
N ASP A 527 4.42 -1.70 19.68
CA ASP A 527 4.69 -0.47 18.92
C ASP A 527 4.88 -0.67 17.39
N VAL A 528 4.28 -1.72 16.82
CA VAL A 528 4.06 -1.76 15.37
C VAL A 528 3.05 -0.67 15.04
N PHE A 529 3.46 0.28 14.21
CA PHE A 529 2.58 1.37 13.79
C PHE A 529 1.87 1.02 12.48
N VAL A 530 0.54 1.02 12.52
CA VAL A 530 -0.33 0.92 11.34
C VAL A 530 -1.08 2.24 11.21
N SER A 531 -0.87 2.97 10.12
CA SER A 531 -1.49 4.27 9.89
C SER A 531 -2.99 4.16 9.55
N GLY A 532 -3.70 5.28 9.64
CA GLY A 532 -5.09 5.38 9.15
C GLY A 532 -5.24 5.18 7.63
N LEU A 533 -4.15 5.27 6.88
CA LEU A 533 -4.09 4.95 5.46
C LEU A 533 -3.78 3.46 5.19
N GLY A 534 -3.46 2.69 6.24
CA GLY A 534 -3.17 1.26 6.14
C GLY A 534 -1.71 0.88 5.98
N ASP A 535 -0.81 1.85 6.06
CA ASP A 535 0.64 1.60 6.00
C ASP A 535 1.19 1.03 7.29
N VAL A 536 2.20 0.16 7.21
CA VAL A 536 2.89 -0.37 8.37
C VAL A 536 4.35 0.11 8.45
N GLN A 537 4.77 0.49 9.64
CA GLN A 537 6.15 0.89 9.94
C GLN A 537 6.65 0.15 11.18
N TYR A 538 7.86 -0.41 11.06
CA TYR A 538 8.49 -1.20 12.12
C TYR A 538 9.58 -0.42 12.88
N LYS A 539 9.79 0.87 12.58
CA LYS A 539 10.79 1.73 13.22
C LYS A 539 10.75 1.67 14.74
N TRP A 540 9.53 1.62 15.32
CA TRP A 540 9.32 1.65 16.78
C TRP A 540 9.03 0.27 17.37
N ALA A 541 8.80 -0.72 16.52
CA ALA A 541 8.44 -2.06 16.94
C ALA A 541 9.55 -2.72 17.79
N HIS A 542 9.11 -3.51 18.81
CA HIS A 542 10.03 -4.24 19.68
C HIS A 542 9.31 -5.39 20.38
N PHE A 543 10.08 -6.31 20.93
CA PHE A 543 9.59 -7.37 21.81
C PHE A 543 9.89 -7.03 23.29
N GLU A 544 8.89 -7.28 24.17
CA GLU A 544 8.99 -7.14 25.63
C GLU A 544 9.25 -8.48 26.33
#